data_fad29d9559b191bd470c232f068c7c8a
#
_entry.id   fad29d9559b191bd470c232f068c7c8a
#
_cell.length_a   1.000
_cell.length_b   1.000
_cell.length_c   1.000
_cell.angle_alpha   90.00
_cell.angle_beta   90.00
_cell.angle_gamma   90.00
#
_symmetry.space_group_name_H-M   'P 1'
#
loop_
_entity.id
_entity.type
_entity.pdbx_description
1 polymer ?
#
loop_
_entity_poly.entity_id
_entity_poly.type
_entity_poly.pdbx_seq_one_letter_code
_entity_poly.pdbx_strand_id
1 'polypeptide(L)'
;MNTKRVIGLAILIVGSGWALHVAHAQQPGTKRKELSRNDMSIPGREAVQVRVDFDPGVAFPKHTHFGEEIIYVLEGNLQYQIENQPPVTLKAGEVLFVPAGAPHTAKNVGTVNAAELGTYIVEKGKPLVTIVK
;
A
#
# COMPACT_ATOMS: atom_id res chain seq x y z
N MET A 1 -48.54 -53.20 13.14
CA MET A 1 -47.11 -53.02 12.81
C MET A 1 -46.94 -51.60 12.28
N ASN A 2 -46.50 -50.67 13.14
CA ASN A 2 -46.35 -49.23 12.77
C ASN A 2 -44.90 -48.94 12.51
N THR A 3 -44.54 -48.76 11.24
CA THR A 3 -43.20 -48.33 10.80
C THR A 3 -43.12 -46.81 10.86
N LYS A 4 -42.45 -46.25 11.88
CA LYS A 4 -42.14 -44.84 11.97
C LYS A 4 -40.95 -44.55 11.04
N ARG A 5 -41.19 -43.72 9.98
CA ARG A 5 -40.14 -43.18 9.13
C ARG A 5 -39.47 -42.02 9.87
N VAL A 6 -38.19 -42.15 10.16
CA VAL A 6 -37.35 -41.06 10.66
C VAL A 6 -36.81 -40.28 9.43
N ILE A 7 -37.26 -39.03 9.27
CA ILE A 7 -36.74 -38.13 8.25
C ILE A 7 -35.53 -37.43 8.86
N GLY A 8 -34.34 -37.83 8.41
CA GLY A 8 -33.10 -37.13 8.78
C GLY A 8 -33.01 -35.79 8.07
N LEU A 9 -33.00 -34.71 8.85
CA LEU A 9 -32.77 -33.33 8.34
C LEU A 9 -31.25 -33.13 8.23
N ALA A 10 -30.73 -33.12 6.99
CA ALA A 10 -29.34 -32.75 6.74
C ALA A 10 -29.20 -31.24 6.79
N ILE A 11 -28.55 -30.70 7.82
CA ILE A 11 -28.21 -29.29 7.94
C ILE A 11 -26.96 -29.04 7.08
N LEU A 12 -27.14 -28.40 5.93
CA LEU A 12 -26.05 -27.87 5.12
C LEU A 12 -25.51 -26.61 5.81
N ILE A 13 -24.37 -26.73 6.48
CA ILE A 13 -23.62 -25.56 6.97
C ILE A 13 -22.91 -24.93 5.77
N VAL A 14 -23.51 -23.90 5.21
CA VAL A 14 -22.82 -23.04 4.23
C VAL A 14 -21.87 -22.16 5.01
N GLY A 15 -20.60 -22.54 5.04
CA GLY A 15 -19.53 -21.74 5.60
C GLY A 15 -19.31 -20.49 4.74
N SER A 16 -19.92 -19.37 5.16
CA SER A 16 -19.62 -18.06 4.59
C SER A 16 -18.21 -17.65 5.01
N GLY A 17 -17.23 -17.90 4.15
CA GLY A 17 -15.88 -17.38 4.30
C GLY A 17 -15.92 -15.84 4.23
N TRP A 18 -15.94 -15.18 5.37
CA TRP A 18 -15.75 -13.74 5.46
C TRP A 18 -14.28 -13.47 5.16
N ALA A 19 -13.99 -13.07 3.93
CA ALA A 19 -12.70 -12.48 3.61
C ALA A 19 -12.60 -11.18 4.42
N LEU A 20 -11.78 -11.18 5.46
CA LEU A 20 -11.41 -9.98 6.20
C LEU A 20 -10.61 -9.08 5.23
N HIS A 21 -11.33 -8.18 4.54
CA HIS A 21 -10.70 -7.05 3.89
C HIS A 21 -10.14 -6.16 5.01
N VAL A 22 -8.85 -6.29 5.28
CA VAL A 22 -8.15 -5.31 6.11
C VAL A 22 -8.18 -4.00 5.34
N ALA A 23 -9.17 -3.17 5.63
CA ALA A 23 -9.19 -1.80 5.15
C ALA A 23 -7.94 -1.12 5.72
N HIS A 24 -6.95 -0.91 4.87
CA HIS A 24 -5.79 -0.09 5.25
C HIS A 24 -6.34 1.31 5.52
N ALA A 25 -6.40 1.71 6.79
CA ALA A 25 -6.84 3.03 7.18
C ALA A 25 -5.98 4.06 6.43
N GLN A 26 -6.62 4.87 5.58
CA GLN A 26 -5.95 5.95 4.90
C GLN A 26 -5.49 6.96 5.96
N GLN A 27 -4.24 7.41 5.87
CA GLN A 27 -3.76 8.48 6.72
C GLN A 27 -4.53 9.77 6.41
N PRO A 28 -4.99 10.53 7.42
CA PRO A 28 -5.68 11.79 7.19
C PRO A 28 -4.87 12.71 6.28
N GLY A 29 -5.53 13.30 5.27
CA GLY A 29 -4.90 14.18 4.28
C GLY A 29 -4.07 13.47 3.22
N THR A 30 -4.08 12.14 3.18
CA THR A 30 -3.56 11.35 2.05
C THR A 30 -4.66 10.53 1.41
N LYS A 31 -4.60 10.38 0.08
CA LYS A 31 -5.49 9.51 -0.69
C LYS A 31 -4.66 8.53 -1.49
N ARG A 32 -4.89 7.24 -1.29
CA ARG A 32 -4.16 6.18 -1.99
C ARG A 32 -5.11 5.44 -2.93
N LYS A 33 -4.69 5.27 -4.17
CA LYS A 33 -5.42 4.51 -5.19
C LYS A 33 -4.47 3.51 -5.86
N GLU A 34 -4.73 2.22 -5.64
CA GLU A 34 -4.03 1.17 -6.39
C GLU A 34 -4.47 1.24 -7.86
N LEU A 35 -3.49 1.31 -8.76
CA LEU A 35 -3.70 1.43 -10.20
C LEU A 35 -3.51 0.09 -10.90
N SER A 36 -2.52 -0.69 -10.47
CA SER A 36 -2.25 -2.02 -11.00
C SER A 36 -1.56 -2.91 -9.98
N ARG A 37 -1.75 -4.22 -10.13
CA ARG A 37 -1.05 -5.26 -9.36
C ARG A 37 -0.83 -6.46 -10.27
N ASN A 38 0.41 -6.88 -10.43
CA ASN A 38 0.75 -7.99 -11.33
C ASN A 38 1.82 -8.87 -10.71
N ASP A 39 1.67 -10.18 -10.88
CA ASP A 39 2.73 -11.12 -10.55
C ASP A 39 3.93 -10.91 -11.48
N MET A 40 5.12 -10.97 -10.92
CA MET A 40 6.34 -10.90 -11.71
C MET A 40 6.79 -12.28 -12.17
N SER A 41 7.68 -12.32 -13.17
CA SER A 41 8.33 -13.57 -13.60
C SER A 41 9.25 -14.17 -12.53
N ILE A 42 9.66 -13.36 -11.54
CA ILE A 42 10.41 -13.82 -10.36
C ILE A 42 9.39 -14.41 -9.36
N PRO A 43 9.49 -15.69 -8.99
CA PRO A 43 8.55 -16.31 -8.05
C PRO A 43 8.48 -15.57 -6.71
N GLY A 44 7.25 -15.40 -6.19
CA GLY A 44 6.99 -14.76 -4.90
C GLY A 44 7.10 -13.23 -4.89
N ARG A 45 7.26 -12.61 -6.05
CA ARG A 45 7.30 -11.14 -6.21
C ARG A 45 6.12 -10.64 -7.02
N GLU A 46 5.68 -9.43 -6.69
CA GLU A 46 4.65 -8.69 -7.43
C GLU A 46 5.09 -7.24 -7.65
N ALA A 47 4.61 -6.66 -8.75
CA ALA A 47 4.72 -5.23 -9.02
C ALA A 47 3.36 -4.58 -8.74
N VAL A 48 3.37 -3.55 -7.89
CA VAL A 48 2.17 -2.81 -7.52
C VAL A 48 2.38 -1.34 -7.83
N GLN A 49 1.43 -0.70 -8.50
CA GLN A 49 1.45 0.75 -8.72
C GLN A 49 0.32 1.41 -7.95
N VAL A 50 0.69 2.45 -7.20
CA VAL A 50 -0.24 3.23 -6.38
C VAL A 50 -0.02 4.72 -6.65
N ARG A 51 -1.09 5.43 -6.95
CA ARG A 51 -1.09 6.90 -6.86
C ARG A 51 -1.36 7.30 -5.41
N VAL A 52 -0.54 8.17 -4.87
CA VAL A 52 -0.73 8.77 -3.54
C VAL A 52 -0.82 10.28 -3.68
N ASP A 53 -1.93 10.85 -3.26
CA ASP A 53 -2.15 12.30 -3.19
C ASP A 53 -1.96 12.77 -1.75
N PHE A 54 -1.36 13.94 -1.58
CA PHE A 54 -1.08 14.58 -0.30
C PHE A 54 -1.66 15.99 -0.27
N ASP A 55 -2.52 16.27 0.68
CA ASP A 55 -2.96 17.64 0.95
C ASP A 55 -1.76 18.52 1.36
N PRO A 56 -1.82 19.86 1.19
CA PRO A 56 -0.73 20.76 1.57
C PRO A 56 -0.29 20.58 3.02
N GLY A 57 1.03 20.45 3.23
CA GLY A 57 1.64 20.28 4.56
C GLY A 57 1.51 18.89 5.19
N VAL A 58 0.76 17.99 4.57
CA VAL A 58 0.55 16.63 5.12
C VAL A 58 1.77 15.76 4.91
N ALA A 59 2.11 14.99 5.95
CA ALA A 59 3.17 13.99 5.93
C ALA A 59 2.59 12.57 6.07
N PHE A 60 3.14 11.63 5.32
CA PHE A 60 2.95 10.22 5.57
C PHE A 60 3.98 9.74 6.61
N PRO A 61 3.58 8.98 7.63
CA PRO A 61 4.47 8.58 8.71
C PRO A 61 5.61 7.68 8.23
N LYS A 62 6.66 7.56 9.08
CA LYS A 62 7.78 6.66 8.80
C LYS A 62 7.28 5.23 8.60
N HIS A 63 7.67 4.61 7.50
CA HIS A 63 7.21 3.29 7.09
C HIS A 63 8.27 2.56 6.27
N THR A 64 8.03 1.28 6.05
CA THR A 64 8.85 0.39 5.21
C THR A 64 7.97 -0.41 4.26
N HIS A 65 8.61 -1.02 3.26
CA HIS A 65 8.01 -1.98 2.33
C HIS A 65 8.81 -3.29 2.33
N PHE A 66 8.14 -4.41 2.05
CA PHE A 66 8.81 -5.72 1.85
C PHE A 66 9.38 -5.83 0.42
N GLY A 67 10.14 -4.84 0.01
CA GLY A 67 10.77 -4.71 -1.29
C GLY A 67 11.11 -3.27 -1.61
N GLU A 68 11.50 -3.03 -2.84
CA GLU A 68 11.90 -1.73 -3.35
C GLU A 68 10.69 -0.88 -3.73
N GLU A 69 10.85 0.44 -3.66
CA GLU A 69 9.91 1.41 -4.21
C GLU A 69 10.62 2.36 -5.18
N ILE A 70 10.01 2.56 -6.33
CA ILE A 70 10.39 3.61 -7.27
C ILE A 70 9.29 4.66 -7.27
N ILE A 71 9.63 5.87 -6.82
CA ILE A 71 8.72 7.01 -6.76
C ILE A 71 8.93 7.87 -7.98
N TYR A 72 7.83 8.26 -8.63
CA TYR A 72 7.80 9.31 -9.65
C TYR A 72 6.83 10.40 -9.20
N VAL A 73 7.33 11.61 -8.98
CA VAL A 73 6.48 12.75 -8.59
C VAL A 73 5.64 13.19 -9.77
N LEU A 74 4.31 13.13 -9.62
CA LEU A 74 3.35 13.49 -10.65
C LEU A 74 3.05 14.98 -10.65
N GLU A 75 2.92 15.59 -9.46
CA GLU A 75 2.58 17.00 -9.28
C GLU A 75 3.02 17.50 -7.90
N GLY A 76 3.21 18.81 -7.78
CA GLY A 76 3.58 19.46 -6.53
C GLY A 76 5.04 19.25 -6.14
N ASN A 77 5.32 19.43 -4.83
CA ASN A 77 6.64 19.27 -4.24
C ASN A 77 6.56 18.34 -3.03
N LEU A 78 7.24 17.20 -3.11
CA LEU A 78 7.29 16.21 -2.06
C LEU A 78 8.70 16.13 -1.49
N GLN A 79 8.82 16.22 -0.17
CA GLN A 79 10.07 16.00 0.54
C GLN A 79 10.07 14.57 1.09
N TYR A 80 11.16 13.86 0.82
CA TYR A 80 11.40 12.51 1.30
C TYR A 80 12.57 12.49 2.27
N GLN A 81 12.45 11.67 3.29
CA GLN A 81 13.53 11.38 4.24
C GLN A 81 13.71 9.87 4.33
N ILE A 82 14.75 9.34 3.72
CA ILE A 82 15.21 7.96 3.92
C ILE A 82 16.11 7.96 5.16
N GLU A 83 15.97 6.96 6.01
CA GLU A 83 16.76 6.85 7.25
C GLU A 83 18.26 6.89 6.97
N ASN A 84 19.00 7.66 7.76
CA ASN A 84 20.44 7.91 7.63
C ASN A 84 20.87 8.64 6.34
N GLN A 85 19.94 9.26 5.61
CA GLN A 85 20.23 10.10 4.46
C GLN A 85 19.70 11.52 4.69
N PRO A 86 20.28 12.55 4.08
CA PRO A 86 19.70 13.89 4.14
C PRO A 86 18.34 13.92 3.44
N PRO A 87 17.39 14.79 3.88
CA PRO A 87 16.12 14.94 3.19
C PRO A 87 16.33 15.48 1.77
N VAL A 88 15.49 15.02 0.85
CA VAL A 88 15.47 15.49 -0.53
C VAL A 88 14.07 15.97 -0.89
N THR A 89 13.96 17.12 -1.55
CA THR A 89 12.69 17.63 -2.08
C THR A 89 12.68 17.46 -3.59
N LEU A 90 11.65 16.77 -4.06
CA LEU A 90 11.43 16.47 -5.48
C LEU A 90 10.19 17.19 -5.98
N LYS A 91 10.25 17.65 -7.22
CA LYS A 91 9.13 18.23 -7.96
C LYS A 91 8.63 17.28 -9.04
N ALA A 92 7.52 17.63 -9.67
CA ALA A 92 6.94 16.87 -10.77
C ALA A 92 7.99 16.50 -11.84
N GLY A 93 8.01 15.22 -12.24
CA GLY A 93 8.94 14.65 -13.21
C GLY A 93 10.23 14.07 -12.60
N GLU A 94 10.46 14.25 -11.30
CA GLU A 94 11.65 13.72 -10.62
C GLU A 94 11.37 12.35 -9.98
N VAL A 95 12.43 11.58 -9.79
CA VAL A 95 12.38 10.17 -9.36
C VAL A 95 13.21 9.95 -8.10
N LEU A 96 12.74 9.08 -7.21
CA LEU A 96 13.49 8.58 -6.07
C LEU A 96 13.43 7.06 -6.05
N PHE A 97 14.56 6.43 -5.73
CA PHE A 97 14.62 5.00 -5.43
C PHE A 97 14.73 4.80 -3.92
N VAL A 98 13.82 4.02 -3.35
CA VAL A 98 13.82 3.60 -1.95
C VAL A 98 14.25 2.13 -1.88
N PRO A 99 15.38 1.82 -1.23
CA PRO A 99 15.83 0.43 -1.08
C PRO A 99 14.86 -0.43 -0.28
N ALA A 100 14.88 -1.74 -0.52
CA ALA A 100 14.05 -2.70 0.20
C ALA A 100 14.22 -2.56 1.72
N GLY A 101 13.09 -2.44 2.43
CA GLY A 101 13.07 -2.34 3.89
C GLY A 101 13.59 -1.03 4.48
N ALA A 102 14.01 -0.05 3.67
CA ALA A 102 14.52 1.22 4.17
C ALA A 102 13.38 2.06 4.78
N PRO A 103 13.48 2.44 6.07
CA PRO A 103 12.50 3.35 6.68
C PRO A 103 12.55 4.72 6.04
N HIS A 104 11.40 5.26 5.67
CA HIS A 104 11.32 6.58 5.03
C HIS A 104 9.98 7.28 5.31
N THR A 105 9.95 8.59 5.04
CA THR A 105 8.76 9.45 5.13
C THR A 105 8.58 10.22 3.84
N ALA A 106 7.35 10.67 3.58
CA ALA A 106 7.04 11.61 2.51
C ALA A 106 6.21 12.77 3.08
N LYS A 107 6.43 14.00 2.61
CA LYS A 107 5.70 15.19 3.05
C LYS A 107 5.45 16.14 1.90
N ASN A 108 4.22 16.61 1.75
CA ASN A 108 3.94 17.73 0.85
C ASN A 108 4.45 19.03 1.50
N VAL A 109 5.49 19.62 0.94
CA VAL A 109 6.09 20.88 1.42
C VAL A 109 5.61 22.09 0.61
N GLY A 110 4.70 21.88 -0.32
CA GLY A 110 4.08 22.94 -1.12
C GLY A 110 2.78 23.46 -0.51
N THR A 111 2.13 24.37 -1.24
CA THR A 111 0.87 25.02 -0.86
C THR A 111 -0.35 24.49 -1.62
N VAL A 112 -0.14 23.57 -2.54
CA VAL A 112 -1.15 22.91 -3.35
C VAL A 112 -1.04 21.40 -3.16
N ASN A 113 -2.01 20.63 -3.67
CA ASN A 113 -1.91 19.17 -3.69
C ASN A 113 -0.60 18.71 -4.32
N ALA A 114 0.00 17.67 -3.80
CA ALA A 114 1.12 16.98 -4.41
C ALA A 114 0.76 15.50 -4.59
N ALA A 115 1.31 14.88 -5.62
CA ALA A 115 1.04 13.47 -5.87
C ALA A 115 2.27 12.76 -6.40
N GLU A 116 2.36 11.48 -6.04
CA GLU A 116 3.36 10.55 -6.54
C GLU A 116 2.73 9.32 -7.17
N LEU A 117 3.46 8.69 -8.07
CA LEU A 117 3.28 7.31 -8.50
C LEU A 117 4.34 6.47 -7.80
N GLY A 118 3.94 5.67 -6.82
CA GLY A 118 4.79 4.64 -6.23
C GLY A 118 4.69 3.36 -7.05
N THR A 119 5.84 2.85 -7.50
CA THR A 119 5.97 1.51 -8.10
C THR A 119 6.74 0.63 -7.15
N TYR A 120 6.05 -0.35 -6.57
CA TYR A 120 6.57 -1.27 -5.57
C TYR A 120 6.91 -2.61 -6.22
N ILE A 121 8.12 -3.13 -5.95
CA ILE A 121 8.54 -4.48 -6.33
C ILE A 121 8.73 -5.24 -5.03
N VAL A 122 7.68 -5.96 -4.60
CA VAL A 122 7.55 -6.42 -3.24
C VAL A 122 7.26 -7.92 -3.14
N GLU A 123 7.41 -8.47 -1.93
CA GLU A 123 7.02 -9.84 -1.64
C GLU A 123 5.51 -9.99 -1.69
N LYS A 124 5.04 -10.97 -2.46
CA LYS A 124 3.61 -11.30 -2.58
C LYS A 124 3.04 -11.78 -1.24
N GLY A 125 1.84 -11.29 -0.91
CA GLY A 125 1.15 -11.67 0.33
C GLY A 125 1.62 -10.94 1.59
N LYS A 126 2.59 -10.02 1.48
CA LYS A 126 2.99 -9.13 2.57
C LYS A 126 2.23 -7.80 2.52
N PRO A 127 2.07 -7.09 3.65
CA PRO A 127 1.53 -5.73 3.65
C PRO A 127 2.38 -4.82 2.76
N LEU A 128 1.71 -3.99 1.93
CA LEU A 128 2.43 -3.04 1.08
C LEU A 128 3.15 -1.97 1.91
N VAL A 129 2.57 -1.58 3.04
CA VAL A 129 3.11 -0.56 3.96
C VAL A 129 3.15 -1.12 5.37
N THR A 130 4.27 -0.94 6.06
CA THR A 130 4.44 -1.24 7.49
C THR A 130 4.91 0.02 8.21
N ILE A 131 4.08 0.55 9.12
CA ILE A 131 4.43 1.74 9.90
C ILE A 131 5.51 1.40 10.92
N VAL A 132 6.56 2.23 10.98
CA VAL A 132 7.64 2.15 11.98
C VAL A 132 7.21 2.97 13.19
N LYS A 133 7.22 2.34 14.37
CA LYS A 133 6.91 2.99 15.67
C LYS A 133 8.14 3.64 16.28
#